data_c99d342d89bf62480b148ef1428a3619
#
_entry.id   c99d342d89bf62480b148ef1428a3619
#
_cell.length_a   1.000
_cell.length_b   1.000
_cell.length_c   1.000
_cell.angle_alpha   90.00
_cell.angle_beta   90.00
_cell.angle_gamma   90.00
#
_symmetry.space_group_name_H-M   'P 1'
#
loop_
_entity.id
_entity.type
_entity.pdbx_description
1 polymer ?
#
loop_
_entity_poly.entity_id
_entity_poly.type
_entity_poly.pdbx_seq_one_letter_code
_entity_poly.pdbx_strand_id
1 'polypeptide(L)'
;HTMQRAREYCINTQRPYLIECTTFRMRGHEEASGVKYVPKEMMEQWSRKDPIKNYEQFLVQEKVLTEMQVATIRNEIKNHIDAALNEAMQPQSFDFSIDQELADVYASEEGVAITPYEKLNNPILNSKRFIEAISEALRQAMVLYPELILMGQDIAEYGGAFKVTEGFVTQFGKQRVRNTPICESAIVGAALGLSLEGIKSVVEMQFADFVSVGFNQIVNNLAKINYRWGQNADVVIRMPTGAGVGAGPFHSQSNEAWFTHVPGLKVVYPSNPVDAKGLLMAAIADPNPVLFFEHKALYRSISADVPDEYYQIPMGKAKLVHEGEDACIITYGMGVIWAQQY
;
A
#
# COMPACT_ATOMS: atom_id res chain seq x y z
N HIS A 1 16.67 -11.88 26.39
CA HIS A 1 16.12 -13.24 26.49
C HIS A 1 14.73 -13.37 25.81
N THR A 2 13.75 -12.47 26.04
CA THR A 2 12.40 -12.60 25.45
C THR A 2 12.42 -12.51 23.93
N MET A 3 13.11 -11.52 23.37
CA MET A 3 13.28 -11.38 21.91
C MET A 3 13.99 -12.59 21.30
N GLN A 4 15.02 -13.10 21.95
CA GLN A 4 15.73 -14.28 21.48
C GLN A 4 14.80 -15.51 21.44
N ARG A 5 14.04 -15.76 22.50
CA ARG A 5 13.05 -16.85 22.53
C ARG A 5 11.98 -16.71 21.48
N ALA A 6 11.47 -15.47 21.27
CA ALA A 6 10.48 -15.19 20.24
C ALA A 6 11.05 -15.48 18.85
N ARG A 7 12.28 -15.02 18.57
CA ARG A 7 12.98 -15.30 17.32
C ARG A 7 13.17 -16.80 17.07
N GLU A 8 13.67 -17.52 18.06
CA GLU A 8 13.84 -18.97 17.97
C GLU A 8 12.51 -19.69 17.73
N TYR A 9 11.44 -19.28 18.41
CA TYR A 9 10.10 -19.82 18.18
C TYR A 9 9.64 -19.58 16.74
N CYS A 10 9.75 -18.36 16.22
CA CYS A 10 9.35 -18.03 14.85
C CYS A 10 10.12 -18.84 13.81
N ILE A 11 11.44 -18.99 13.98
CA ILE A 11 12.28 -19.75 13.06
C ILE A 11 11.91 -21.24 13.07
N ASN A 12 11.75 -21.81 14.26
CA ASN A 12 11.54 -23.25 14.42
C ASN A 12 10.12 -23.68 14.06
N THR A 13 9.12 -22.81 14.28
CA THR A 13 7.70 -23.16 14.08
C THR A 13 7.09 -22.56 12.82
N GLN A 14 7.77 -21.60 12.20
CA GLN A 14 7.24 -20.80 11.08
C GLN A 14 5.89 -20.11 11.43
N ARG A 15 5.76 -19.68 12.68
CA ARG A 15 4.57 -19.02 13.23
C ARG A 15 4.92 -17.64 13.81
N PRO A 16 4.00 -16.68 13.78
CA PRO A 16 4.19 -15.39 14.43
C PRO A 16 4.24 -15.54 15.95
N TYR A 17 4.92 -14.59 16.61
CA TYR A 17 5.01 -14.49 18.05
C TYR A 17 4.64 -13.06 18.48
N LEU A 18 3.63 -12.93 19.33
CA LEU A 18 3.23 -11.65 19.90
C LEU A 18 3.96 -11.39 21.21
N ILE A 19 4.63 -10.25 21.31
CA ILE A 19 5.29 -9.80 22.54
C ILE A 19 4.55 -8.55 23.02
N GLU A 20 3.93 -8.67 24.20
CA GLU A 20 3.36 -7.52 24.90
C GLU A 20 4.42 -6.86 25.77
N CYS A 21 4.71 -5.58 25.52
CA CYS A 21 5.65 -4.78 26.30
C CYS A 21 4.88 -3.74 27.12
N THR A 22 4.80 -3.95 28.45
CA THR A 22 4.22 -2.98 29.36
C THR A 22 5.24 -1.86 29.61
N THR A 23 4.95 -0.68 29.11
CA THR A 23 5.82 0.49 29.15
C THR A 23 5.14 1.70 29.73
N PHE A 24 5.94 2.71 30.09
CA PHE A 24 5.43 4.01 30.51
C PHE A 24 6.28 5.12 29.91
N ARG A 25 5.64 6.10 29.33
CA ARG A 25 6.33 7.27 28.78
C ARG A 25 6.63 8.27 29.88
N MET A 26 7.89 8.39 30.27
CA MET A 26 8.36 9.30 31.33
C MET A 26 8.33 10.77 30.93
N ARG A 27 8.27 11.08 29.65
CA ARG A 27 8.22 12.44 29.11
C ARG A 27 6.84 12.77 28.56
N GLY A 28 6.58 14.04 28.30
CA GLY A 28 5.33 14.50 27.70
C GLY A 28 5.11 13.97 26.28
N HIS A 29 4.04 14.39 25.65
CA HIS A 29 3.74 14.08 24.25
C HIS A 29 4.92 14.48 23.34
N GLU A 30 5.44 15.64 23.57
CA GLU A 30 6.68 16.17 23.01
C GLU A 30 7.52 16.78 24.13
N GLU A 31 8.78 17.15 23.86
CA GLU A 31 9.68 17.65 24.90
C GLU A 31 9.15 18.93 25.59
N ALA A 32 8.46 19.79 24.84
CA ALA A 32 7.88 21.04 25.37
C ALA A 32 6.59 20.84 26.18
N SER A 33 5.89 19.71 26.04
CA SER A 33 4.56 19.49 26.63
C SER A 33 4.54 19.35 28.15
N GLY A 34 5.66 18.93 28.76
CA GLY A 34 5.73 18.63 30.18
C GLY A 34 4.88 17.42 30.63
N VAL A 35 4.89 17.14 31.92
CA VAL A 35 4.22 15.96 32.53
C VAL A 35 3.36 16.31 33.75
N LYS A 36 2.96 17.57 33.91
CA LYS A 36 2.21 18.05 35.10
C LYS A 36 0.88 17.31 35.35
N TYR A 37 0.32 16.71 34.31
CA TYR A 37 -0.93 15.94 34.37
C TYR A 37 -0.73 14.49 34.89
N VAL A 38 0.50 14.03 35.01
CA VAL A 38 0.80 12.67 35.48
C VAL A 38 0.98 12.69 36.99
N PRO A 39 0.33 11.78 37.75
CA PRO A 39 0.54 11.66 39.20
C PRO A 39 2.00 11.40 39.56
N LYS A 40 2.51 12.11 40.57
CA LYS A 40 3.92 11.97 41.00
C LYS A 40 4.28 10.57 41.41
N GLU A 41 3.39 9.89 42.10
CA GLU A 41 3.57 8.52 42.56
C GLU A 41 3.78 7.54 41.41
N MET A 42 3.05 7.77 40.29
CA MET A 42 3.19 6.97 39.08
C MET A 42 4.56 7.22 38.44
N MET A 43 4.99 8.48 38.34
CA MET A 43 6.33 8.82 37.82
C MET A 43 7.43 8.16 38.64
N GLU A 44 7.32 8.22 39.96
CA GLU A 44 8.29 7.58 40.87
C GLU A 44 8.30 6.05 40.71
N GLN A 45 7.12 5.43 40.65
CA GLN A 45 6.99 4.00 40.45
C GLN A 45 7.70 3.52 39.17
N TRP A 46 7.46 4.24 38.05
CA TRP A 46 8.05 3.86 36.76
C TRP A 46 9.52 4.24 36.63
N SER A 47 9.98 5.30 37.28
CA SER A 47 11.42 5.65 37.31
C SER A 47 12.28 4.55 37.93
N ARG A 48 11.73 3.78 38.90
CA ARG A 48 12.40 2.62 39.47
C ARG A 48 12.50 1.42 38.54
N LYS A 49 11.69 1.43 37.45
CA LYS A 49 11.67 0.38 36.41
C LYS A 49 12.46 0.78 35.17
N ASP A 50 13.23 1.87 35.22
CA ASP A 50 14.05 2.31 34.10
C ASP A 50 14.97 1.18 33.63
N PRO A 51 14.83 0.69 32.39
CA PRO A 51 15.56 -0.47 31.91
C PRO A 51 17.05 -0.20 31.76
N ILE A 52 17.46 1.01 31.41
CA ILE A 52 18.87 1.37 31.23
C ILE A 52 19.55 1.41 32.58
N LYS A 53 19.01 2.16 33.54
CA LYS A 53 19.56 2.28 34.89
C LYS A 53 19.64 0.93 35.58
N ASN A 54 18.60 0.12 35.51
CA ASN A 54 18.57 -1.20 36.13
C ASN A 54 19.59 -2.15 35.49
N TYR A 55 19.75 -2.06 34.16
CA TYR A 55 20.74 -2.91 33.47
C TYR A 55 22.17 -2.48 33.74
N GLU A 56 22.46 -1.20 33.84
CA GLU A 56 23.78 -0.70 34.28
C GLU A 56 24.11 -1.22 35.68
N GLN A 57 23.17 -1.12 36.63
CA GLN A 57 23.37 -1.65 37.98
C GLN A 57 23.63 -3.17 37.97
N PHE A 58 22.89 -3.91 37.17
CA PHE A 58 23.11 -5.35 37.00
C PHE A 58 24.51 -5.64 36.45
N LEU A 59 24.98 -4.94 35.42
CA LEU A 59 26.30 -5.15 34.82
C LEU A 59 27.43 -4.84 35.82
N VAL A 60 27.25 -3.84 36.68
CA VAL A 60 28.23 -3.51 37.72
C VAL A 60 28.21 -4.58 38.83
N GLN A 61 27.02 -5.03 39.27
CA GLN A 61 26.89 -6.10 40.30
C GLN A 61 27.49 -7.42 39.81
N GLU A 62 27.28 -7.79 38.55
CA GLU A 62 27.85 -8.99 37.94
C GLU A 62 29.34 -8.81 37.54
N LYS A 63 29.95 -7.66 37.88
CA LYS A 63 31.36 -7.34 37.58
C LYS A 63 31.73 -7.40 36.09
N VAL A 64 30.72 -7.23 35.19
CA VAL A 64 30.94 -7.10 33.75
C VAL A 64 31.51 -5.72 33.42
N LEU A 65 31.02 -4.69 34.11
CA LEU A 65 31.50 -3.31 34.01
C LEU A 65 31.82 -2.76 35.40
N THR A 66 32.70 -1.79 35.46
CA THR A 66 32.92 -0.94 36.63
C THR A 66 32.11 0.35 36.50
N GLU A 67 31.81 1.01 37.64
CA GLU A 67 31.18 2.34 37.63
C GLU A 67 31.96 3.37 36.77
N MET A 68 33.28 3.28 36.81
CA MET A 68 34.15 4.14 35.99
C MET A 68 33.94 3.88 34.48
N GLN A 69 33.85 2.62 34.08
CA GLN A 69 33.56 2.27 32.67
C GLN A 69 32.17 2.75 32.23
N VAL A 70 31.12 2.62 33.07
CA VAL A 70 29.81 3.15 32.79
C VAL A 70 29.86 4.67 32.62
N ALA A 71 30.56 5.37 33.50
CA ALA A 71 30.75 6.82 33.38
C ALA A 71 31.50 7.23 32.08
N THR A 72 32.55 6.46 31.74
CA THR A 72 33.31 6.68 30.47
C THR A 72 32.42 6.50 29.28
N ILE A 73 31.67 5.39 29.17
CA ILE A 73 30.73 5.12 28.06
C ILE A 73 29.70 6.25 27.93
N ARG A 74 29.12 6.68 29.05
CA ARG A 74 28.13 7.81 29.00
C ARG A 74 28.76 9.11 28.48
N ASN A 75 29.98 9.43 28.92
CA ASN A 75 30.67 10.62 28.46
C ASN A 75 31.05 10.53 26.98
N GLU A 76 31.51 9.37 26.51
CA GLU A 76 31.83 9.16 25.08
C GLU A 76 30.58 9.34 24.21
N ILE A 77 29.45 8.73 24.61
CA ILE A 77 28.17 8.87 23.91
C ILE A 77 27.74 10.36 23.88
N LYS A 78 27.82 11.03 25.04
CA LYS A 78 27.45 12.46 25.13
C LYS A 78 28.32 13.31 24.19
N ASN A 79 29.63 13.12 24.24
CA ASN A 79 30.57 13.86 23.40
C ASN A 79 30.32 13.60 21.90
N HIS A 80 29.98 12.35 21.55
CA HIS A 80 29.61 12.01 20.16
C HIS A 80 28.33 12.72 19.73
N ILE A 81 27.30 12.73 20.58
CA ILE A 81 26.04 13.44 20.30
C ILE A 81 26.31 14.96 20.16
N ASP A 82 27.08 15.56 21.10
CA ASP A 82 27.38 16.98 21.07
C ASP A 82 28.18 17.36 19.81
N ALA A 83 29.12 16.52 19.38
CA ALA A 83 29.90 16.73 18.16
C ALA A 83 29.01 16.64 16.90
N ALA A 84 28.17 15.60 16.80
CA ALA A 84 27.24 15.43 15.68
C ALA A 84 26.21 16.57 15.62
N LEU A 85 25.72 17.02 16.78
CA LEU A 85 24.81 18.17 16.83
C LEU A 85 25.49 19.46 16.37
N ASN A 86 26.72 19.72 16.82
CA ASN A 86 27.48 20.89 16.40
C ASN A 86 27.76 20.86 14.88
N GLU A 87 28.04 19.70 14.31
CA GLU A 87 28.22 19.54 12.87
C GLU A 87 26.90 19.82 12.13
N ALA A 88 25.80 19.24 12.58
CA ALA A 88 24.48 19.42 11.97
C ALA A 88 23.97 20.87 12.07
N MET A 89 24.39 21.62 13.10
CA MET A 89 24.03 23.03 13.30
C MET A 89 24.89 24.01 12.48
N GLN A 90 25.95 23.53 11.80
CA GLN A 90 26.69 24.40 10.89
C GLN A 90 25.81 24.82 9.72
N PRO A 91 25.92 26.09 9.27
CA PRO A 91 25.18 26.53 8.10
C PRO A 91 25.54 25.67 6.89
N GLN A 92 24.57 24.92 6.41
CA GLN A 92 24.70 24.18 5.15
C GLN A 92 23.90 24.92 4.08
N SER A 93 24.51 25.13 2.92
CA SER A 93 23.76 25.58 1.75
C SER A 93 23.01 24.38 1.20
N PHE A 94 21.69 24.39 1.34
CA PHE A 94 20.84 23.44 0.65
C PHE A 94 20.47 24.06 -0.70
N ASP A 95 20.88 23.41 -1.78
CA ASP A 95 20.35 23.71 -3.09
C ASP A 95 18.96 23.06 -3.17
N PHE A 96 17.93 23.86 -2.84
CA PHE A 96 16.56 23.41 -2.96
C PHE A 96 16.15 23.33 -4.43
N SER A 97 15.70 22.16 -4.87
CA SER A 97 15.16 21.93 -6.20
C SER A 97 13.71 21.43 -6.09
N ILE A 98 12.79 22.19 -6.67
CA ILE A 98 11.36 21.76 -6.77
C ILE A 98 11.26 20.46 -7.55
N ASP A 99 12.05 20.30 -8.61
CA ASP A 99 12.01 19.08 -9.43
C ASP A 99 12.44 17.85 -8.64
N GLN A 100 13.43 18.00 -7.76
CA GLN A 100 13.84 16.91 -6.85
C GLN A 100 12.75 16.56 -5.84
N GLU A 101 12.14 17.56 -5.20
CA GLU A 101 11.05 17.36 -4.26
C GLU A 101 9.85 16.63 -4.91
N LEU A 102 9.54 16.99 -6.15
CA LEU A 102 8.47 16.33 -6.90
C LEU A 102 8.85 14.89 -7.31
N ALA A 103 10.13 14.66 -7.65
CA ALA A 103 10.63 13.32 -7.98
C ALA A 103 10.60 12.38 -6.78
N ASP A 104 10.80 12.88 -5.56
CA ASP A 104 10.82 12.08 -4.33
C ASP A 104 9.41 11.59 -3.91
N VAL A 105 8.34 12.15 -4.47
CA VAL A 105 6.95 11.78 -4.13
C VAL A 105 6.63 10.33 -4.55
N TYR A 106 7.16 9.89 -5.69
CA TYR A 106 6.89 8.57 -6.24
C TYR A 106 8.17 7.74 -6.35
N ALA A 107 8.04 6.44 -6.09
CA ALA A 107 9.12 5.49 -6.38
C ALA A 107 9.41 5.46 -7.88
N SER A 108 10.69 5.34 -8.24
CA SER A 108 11.12 5.25 -9.64
C SER A 108 10.55 3.99 -10.31
N GLU A 109 10.06 4.15 -11.53
CA GLU A 109 9.66 3.05 -12.41
C GLU A 109 10.85 2.50 -13.24
N GLU A 110 12.07 2.97 -12.97
CA GLU A 110 13.26 2.51 -13.67
C GLU A 110 13.47 1.01 -13.45
N GLY A 111 13.67 0.28 -14.55
CA GLY A 111 13.82 -1.18 -14.52
C GLY A 111 12.51 -1.97 -14.49
N VAL A 112 11.35 -1.33 -14.42
CA VAL A 112 10.07 -2.02 -14.57
C VAL A 112 9.92 -2.51 -16.00
N ALA A 113 9.79 -3.84 -16.16
CA ALA A 113 9.58 -4.44 -17.48
C ALA A 113 8.18 -4.09 -18.00
N ILE A 114 8.12 -3.42 -19.14
CA ILE A 114 6.87 -3.03 -19.80
C ILE A 114 6.73 -3.79 -21.11
N THR A 115 5.56 -4.38 -21.33
CA THR A 115 5.12 -4.94 -22.61
C THR A 115 3.96 -4.12 -23.15
N PRO A 116 4.23 -3.04 -23.91
CA PRO A 116 3.20 -2.16 -24.38
C PRO A 116 2.20 -2.84 -25.30
N TYR A 117 0.91 -2.49 -25.19
CA TYR A 117 -0.15 -2.99 -26.06
C TYR A 117 0.18 -2.79 -27.54
N GLU A 118 0.74 -1.65 -27.90
CA GLU A 118 1.08 -1.29 -29.29
C GLU A 118 2.19 -2.16 -29.91
N LYS A 119 2.92 -2.90 -29.08
CA LYS A 119 3.97 -3.83 -29.52
C LYS A 119 3.50 -5.26 -29.72
N LEU A 120 2.23 -5.56 -29.45
CA LEU A 120 1.67 -6.87 -29.76
C LEU A 120 1.66 -7.12 -31.27
N ASN A 121 2.19 -8.25 -31.68
CA ASN A 121 2.27 -8.61 -33.09
C ASN A 121 1.23 -9.69 -33.41
N ASN A 122 0.20 -9.36 -34.19
CA ASN A 122 -0.92 -10.23 -34.52
C ASN A 122 -1.52 -10.96 -33.31
N PRO A 123 -2.02 -10.23 -32.28
CA PRO A 123 -2.53 -10.87 -31.07
C PRO A 123 -3.76 -11.72 -31.34
N ILE A 124 -3.93 -12.78 -30.54
CA ILE A 124 -5.16 -13.57 -30.53
C ILE A 124 -6.23 -12.73 -29.81
N LEU A 125 -7.25 -12.33 -30.53
CA LEU A 125 -8.34 -11.53 -29.98
C LEU A 125 -9.55 -12.41 -29.65
N ASN A 126 -10.05 -12.27 -28.44
CA ASN A 126 -11.27 -12.90 -27.97
C ASN A 126 -12.21 -11.86 -27.37
N SER A 127 -13.50 -11.99 -27.68
CA SER A 127 -14.51 -11.11 -27.11
C SER A 127 -14.66 -11.39 -25.62
N LYS A 128 -14.37 -10.39 -24.78
CA LYS A 128 -14.43 -10.47 -23.32
C LYS A 128 -15.22 -9.33 -22.73
N ARG A 129 -16.03 -9.65 -21.74
CA ARG A 129 -16.68 -8.62 -20.91
C ARG A 129 -15.63 -7.91 -20.04
N PHE A 130 -15.97 -6.73 -19.58
CA PHE A 130 -15.08 -5.93 -18.73
C PHE A 130 -14.57 -6.71 -17.50
N ILE A 131 -15.47 -7.44 -16.82
CA ILE A 131 -15.12 -8.26 -15.65
C ILE A 131 -14.21 -9.45 -16.00
N GLU A 132 -14.38 -10.03 -17.19
CA GLU A 132 -13.57 -11.14 -17.66
C GLU A 132 -12.13 -10.69 -17.97
N ALA A 133 -11.99 -9.49 -18.55
CA ALA A 133 -10.69 -8.86 -18.80
C ALA A 133 -9.92 -8.59 -17.50
N ILE A 134 -10.61 -8.13 -16.45
CA ILE A 134 -10.02 -7.94 -15.10
C ILE A 134 -9.61 -9.28 -14.50
N SER A 135 -10.48 -10.29 -14.54
CA SER A 135 -10.17 -11.63 -14.02
C SER A 135 -8.96 -12.25 -14.74
N GLU A 136 -8.89 -12.08 -16.05
CA GLU A 136 -7.75 -12.58 -16.83
C GLU A 136 -6.46 -11.85 -16.49
N ALA A 137 -6.50 -10.52 -16.34
CA ALA A 137 -5.34 -9.73 -15.90
C ALA A 137 -4.79 -10.25 -14.57
N LEU A 138 -5.65 -10.43 -13.57
CA LEU A 138 -5.24 -10.98 -12.27
C LEU A 138 -4.66 -12.38 -12.39
N ARG A 139 -5.25 -13.25 -13.21
CA ARG A 139 -4.76 -14.61 -13.43
C ARG A 139 -3.37 -14.61 -14.09
N GLN A 140 -3.18 -13.77 -15.10
CA GLN A 140 -1.87 -13.61 -15.76
C GLN A 140 -0.84 -13.01 -14.79
N ALA A 141 -1.21 -12.01 -13.99
CA ALA A 141 -0.34 -11.44 -12.98
C ALA A 141 0.10 -12.48 -11.94
N MET A 142 -0.81 -13.33 -11.46
CA MET A 142 -0.48 -14.39 -10.51
C MET A 142 0.44 -15.47 -11.10
N VAL A 143 0.42 -15.67 -12.41
CA VAL A 143 1.38 -16.55 -13.10
C VAL A 143 2.73 -15.85 -13.25
N LEU A 144 2.72 -14.57 -13.64
CA LEU A 144 3.93 -13.77 -13.87
C LEU A 144 4.70 -13.47 -12.57
N TYR A 145 3.97 -13.21 -11.49
CA TYR A 145 4.52 -12.89 -10.16
C TYR A 145 4.17 -14.02 -9.18
N PRO A 146 5.04 -15.05 -9.00
CA PRO A 146 4.76 -16.17 -8.12
C PRO A 146 4.48 -15.81 -6.66
N GLU A 147 5.03 -14.68 -6.19
CA GLU A 147 4.84 -14.18 -4.83
C GLU A 147 3.61 -13.26 -4.67
N LEU A 148 2.91 -12.92 -5.76
CA LEU A 148 1.74 -12.05 -5.71
C LEU A 148 0.64 -12.65 -4.83
N ILE A 149 0.15 -11.87 -3.86
CA ILE A 149 -0.94 -12.24 -2.96
C ILE A 149 -2.19 -11.42 -3.28
N LEU A 150 -3.31 -12.11 -3.41
CA LEU A 150 -4.65 -11.50 -3.45
C LEU A 150 -5.29 -11.60 -2.07
N MET A 151 -5.82 -10.48 -1.55
CA MET A 151 -6.52 -10.42 -0.26
C MET A 151 -7.82 -9.65 -0.38
N GLY A 152 -8.84 -10.09 0.34
CA GLY A 152 -10.13 -9.41 0.40
C GLY A 152 -11.19 -10.29 1.07
N GLN A 153 -12.37 -9.73 1.22
CA GLN A 153 -13.50 -10.44 1.82
C GLN A 153 -14.13 -11.37 0.78
N ASP A 154 -14.28 -12.64 1.13
CA ASP A 154 -14.93 -13.68 0.33
C ASP A 154 -14.31 -13.94 -1.06
N ILE A 155 -13.06 -13.53 -1.31
CA ILE A 155 -12.41 -13.64 -2.63
C ILE A 155 -11.86 -15.04 -2.94
N ALA A 156 -11.70 -15.91 -1.93
CA ALA A 156 -11.15 -17.26 -2.10
C ALA A 156 -12.21 -18.23 -2.64
N GLU A 157 -12.86 -18.99 -1.78
CA GLU A 157 -13.79 -20.07 -2.19
C GLU A 157 -15.04 -19.52 -2.89
N TYR A 158 -15.53 -18.37 -2.46
CA TYR A 158 -16.70 -17.74 -3.07
C TYR A 158 -16.38 -16.99 -4.38
N GLY A 159 -15.14 -16.55 -4.57
CA GLY A 159 -14.69 -15.85 -5.78
C GLY A 159 -15.01 -14.36 -5.83
N GLY A 160 -15.28 -13.74 -4.67
CA GLY A 160 -15.64 -12.32 -4.54
C GLY A 160 -17.12 -12.03 -4.83
N ALA A 161 -17.57 -10.84 -4.42
CA ALA A 161 -18.95 -10.39 -4.60
C ALA A 161 -19.39 -10.37 -6.08
N PHE A 162 -18.49 -10.11 -6.98
CA PHE A 162 -18.73 -10.03 -8.43
C PHE A 162 -18.15 -11.21 -9.23
N LYS A 163 -17.55 -12.21 -8.56
CA LYS A 163 -16.97 -13.42 -9.16
C LYS A 163 -15.69 -13.16 -9.99
N VAL A 164 -14.96 -12.11 -9.69
CA VAL A 164 -13.70 -11.78 -10.38
C VAL A 164 -12.63 -12.84 -10.13
N THR A 165 -12.56 -13.39 -8.90
CA THR A 165 -11.55 -14.37 -8.47
C THR A 165 -12.08 -15.81 -8.39
N GLU A 166 -13.19 -16.09 -9.06
CA GLU A 166 -13.76 -17.45 -9.08
C GLU A 166 -12.76 -18.49 -9.62
N GLY A 167 -12.58 -19.56 -8.87
CA GLY A 167 -11.62 -20.64 -9.21
C GLY A 167 -10.15 -20.35 -8.89
N PHE A 168 -9.80 -19.12 -8.47
CA PHE A 168 -8.40 -18.75 -8.21
C PHE A 168 -7.80 -19.54 -7.04
N VAL A 169 -8.54 -19.74 -5.97
CA VAL A 169 -8.04 -20.51 -4.81
C VAL A 169 -7.70 -21.96 -5.20
N THR A 170 -8.43 -22.54 -6.14
CA THR A 170 -8.14 -23.88 -6.65
C THR A 170 -6.87 -23.89 -7.49
N GLN A 171 -6.64 -22.84 -8.28
CA GLN A 171 -5.49 -22.73 -9.17
C GLN A 171 -4.20 -22.33 -8.43
N PHE A 172 -4.28 -21.37 -7.51
CA PHE A 172 -3.12 -20.73 -6.89
C PHE A 172 -2.93 -21.02 -5.40
N GLY A 173 -3.92 -21.68 -4.79
CA GLY A 173 -3.89 -22.06 -3.38
C GLY A 173 -4.26 -20.95 -2.40
N LYS A 174 -4.63 -21.36 -1.18
CA LYS A 174 -5.07 -20.45 -0.09
C LYS A 174 -3.97 -19.53 0.43
N GLN A 175 -2.71 -19.86 0.22
CA GLN A 175 -1.59 -19.03 0.62
C GLN A 175 -1.51 -17.75 -0.20
N ARG A 176 -1.96 -17.81 -1.46
CA ARG A 176 -1.90 -16.67 -2.38
C ARG A 176 -3.26 -16.00 -2.64
N VAL A 177 -4.38 -16.70 -2.37
CA VAL A 177 -5.75 -16.16 -2.50
C VAL A 177 -6.40 -16.26 -1.14
N ARG A 178 -6.47 -15.12 -0.42
CA ARG A 178 -6.79 -15.09 1.01
C ARG A 178 -8.09 -14.37 1.29
N ASN A 179 -9.03 -15.06 1.93
CA ASN A 179 -10.13 -14.39 2.61
C ASN A 179 -9.62 -13.63 3.83
N THR A 180 -10.16 -12.45 4.05
CA THR A 180 -9.92 -11.66 5.25
C THR A 180 -11.20 -11.48 6.05
N PRO A 181 -11.12 -11.20 7.35
CA PRO A 181 -12.24 -10.62 8.09
C PRO A 181 -12.64 -9.26 7.52
N ILE A 182 -13.79 -8.72 7.97
CA ILE A 182 -14.22 -7.34 7.64
C ILE A 182 -13.34 -6.36 8.43
N CYS A 183 -12.26 -5.93 7.82
CA CYS A 183 -11.25 -5.08 8.48
C CYS A 183 -10.40 -4.32 7.44
N GLU A 184 -11.01 -3.45 6.64
CA GLU A 184 -10.40 -2.78 5.48
C GLU A 184 -9.10 -2.06 5.84
N SER A 185 -9.03 -1.41 6.99
CA SER A 185 -7.80 -0.76 7.48
C SER A 185 -6.66 -1.78 7.68
N ALA A 186 -6.96 -2.94 8.26
CA ALA A 186 -5.96 -4.00 8.46
C ALA A 186 -5.55 -4.66 7.13
N ILE A 187 -6.47 -4.79 6.19
CA ILE A 187 -6.19 -5.35 4.85
C ILE A 187 -5.17 -4.45 4.14
N VAL A 188 -5.39 -3.13 4.10
CA VAL A 188 -4.46 -2.16 3.48
C VAL A 188 -3.13 -2.13 4.23
N GLY A 189 -3.15 -2.13 5.57
CA GLY A 189 -1.93 -2.17 6.37
C GLY A 189 -1.11 -3.46 6.17
N ALA A 190 -1.77 -4.62 6.04
CA ALA A 190 -1.10 -5.88 5.72
C ALA A 190 -0.49 -5.87 4.31
N ALA A 191 -1.17 -5.27 3.33
CA ALA A 191 -0.65 -5.09 1.98
C ALA A 191 0.64 -4.26 1.96
N LEU A 192 0.66 -3.15 2.72
CA LEU A 192 1.88 -2.36 2.90
C LEU A 192 3.00 -3.21 3.54
N GLY A 193 2.69 -3.96 4.60
CA GLY A 193 3.66 -4.85 5.25
C GLY A 193 4.24 -5.90 4.30
N LEU A 194 3.42 -6.47 3.41
CA LEU A 194 3.90 -7.38 2.36
C LEU A 194 4.85 -6.67 1.38
N SER A 195 4.50 -5.46 0.96
CA SER A 195 5.35 -4.68 0.06
C SER A 195 6.72 -4.35 0.66
N LEU A 196 6.79 -4.06 1.97
CA LEU A 196 8.06 -3.85 2.67
C LEU A 196 8.96 -5.09 2.69
N GLU A 197 8.37 -6.29 2.58
CA GLU A 197 9.09 -7.57 2.45
C GLU A 197 9.29 -7.98 0.97
N GLY A 198 9.03 -7.08 0.01
CA GLY A 198 9.20 -7.31 -1.41
C GLY A 198 8.10 -8.16 -2.06
N ILE A 199 6.96 -8.33 -1.39
CA ILE A 199 5.84 -9.13 -1.87
C ILE A 199 4.75 -8.21 -2.42
N LYS A 200 4.48 -8.30 -3.73
CA LYS A 200 3.38 -7.58 -4.36
C LYS A 200 2.02 -8.07 -3.85
N SER A 201 1.07 -7.14 -3.72
CA SER A 201 -0.27 -7.51 -3.32
C SER A 201 -1.36 -6.75 -4.08
N VAL A 202 -2.45 -7.45 -4.35
CA VAL A 202 -3.70 -6.85 -4.80
C VAL A 202 -4.76 -7.09 -3.73
N VAL A 203 -5.35 -6.01 -3.23
CA VAL A 203 -6.43 -6.09 -2.26
C VAL A 203 -7.74 -5.66 -2.90
N GLU A 204 -8.83 -6.37 -2.58
CA GLU A 204 -10.17 -6.04 -3.05
C GLU A 204 -10.99 -5.44 -1.91
N MET A 205 -11.47 -4.22 -2.09
CA MET A 205 -12.62 -3.72 -1.35
C MET A 205 -13.88 -4.28 -2.02
N GLN A 206 -14.79 -4.89 -1.28
CA GLN A 206 -16.02 -5.43 -1.88
C GLN A 206 -16.79 -4.37 -2.67
N PHE A 207 -16.79 -3.14 -2.12
CA PHE A 207 -17.30 -1.91 -2.76
C PHE A 207 -16.38 -0.76 -2.40
N ALA A 208 -16.22 0.19 -3.32
CA ALA A 208 -15.44 1.41 -3.09
C ALA A 208 -15.94 2.22 -1.89
N ASP A 209 -17.22 2.10 -1.57
CA ASP A 209 -17.88 2.73 -0.42
C ASP A 209 -17.15 2.42 0.91
N PHE A 210 -16.61 1.20 1.05
CA PHE A 210 -15.97 0.75 2.29
C PHE A 210 -14.50 1.17 2.42
N VAL A 211 -13.93 1.76 1.39
CA VAL A 211 -12.54 2.25 1.42
C VAL A 211 -12.33 3.34 2.50
N SER A 212 -13.41 4.03 2.90
CA SER A 212 -13.37 5.01 3.98
C SER A 212 -12.85 4.45 5.31
N VAL A 213 -13.06 3.17 5.59
CA VAL A 213 -12.52 2.48 6.77
C VAL A 213 -10.99 2.34 6.69
N GLY A 214 -10.45 2.16 5.48
CA GLY A 214 -9.01 2.08 5.22
C GLY A 214 -8.34 3.43 4.90
N PHE A 215 -9.08 4.55 4.94
CA PHE A 215 -8.64 5.85 4.45
C PHE A 215 -7.30 6.29 5.06
N ASN A 216 -7.13 6.18 6.38
CA ASN A 216 -5.87 6.54 7.03
C ASN A 216 -4.68 5.74 6.52
N GLN A 217 -4.84 4.44 6.30
CA GLN A 217 -3.76 3.60 5.77
C GLN A 217 -3.36 4.01 4.36
N ILE A 218 -4.33 4.44 3.56
CA ILE A 218 -4.08 4.87 2.18
C ILE A 218 -3.37 6.23 2.16
N VAL A 219 -3.96 7.27 2.79
CA VAL A 219 -3.49 8.64 2.63
C VAL A 219 -2.30 9.01 3.52
N ASN A 220 -2.11 8.35 4.66
CA ASN A 220 -1.02 8.64 5.60
C ASN A 220 0.11 7.61 5.56
N ASN A 221 -0.14 6.38 5.14
CA ASN A 221 0.88 5.35 5.06
C ASN A 221 1.28 5.05 3.61
N LEU A 222 0.40 4.48 2.79
CA LEU A 222 0.75 4.14 1.40
C LEU A 222 1.23 5.35 0.59
N ALA A 223 0.48 6.44 0.62
CA ALA A 223 0.78 7.63 -0.17
C ALA A 223 2.12 8.30 0.19
N LYS A 224 2.57 8.17 1.43
CA LYS A 224 3.71 8.94 1.95
C LYS A 224 4.96 8.11 2.21
N ILE A 225 4.88 6.79 2.07
CA ILE A 225 5.98 5.93 2.48
C ILE A 225 7.24 6.14 1.63
N ASN A 226 7.07 6.35 0.33
CA ASN A 226 8.21 6.65 -0.55
C ASN A 226 8.84 8.00 -0.17
N TYR A 227 8.07 9.08 -0.14
CA TYR A 227 8.56 10.41 0.21
C TYR A 227 9.24 10.45 1.58
N ARG A 228 8.70 9.71 2.56
CA ARG A 228 9.20 9.72 3.94
C ARG A 228 10.43 8.85 4.16
N TRP A 229 10.49 7.67 3.52
CA TRP A 229 11.50 6.65 3.81
C TRP A 229 12.16 6.01 2.58
N GLY A 230 11.80 6.43 1.37
CA GLY A 230 12.32 5.83 0.14
C GLY A 230 11.88 4.36 -0.06
N GLN A 231 10.74 3.96 0.53
CA GLN A 231 10.23 2.60 0.46
C GLN A 231 9.14 2.47 -0.60
N ASN A 232 9.21 1.46 -1.41
CA ASN A 232 8.14 1.14 -2.36
C ASN A 232 6.84 0.74 -1.64
N ALA A 233 5.72 0.91 -2.33
CA ALA A 233 4.42 0.42 -1.90
C ALA A 233 3.72 -0.29 -3.07
N ASP A 234 4.19 -1.49 -3.40
CA ASP A 234 3.73 -2.36 -4.50
C ASP A 234 2.33 -2.91 -4.21
N VAL A 235 1.35 -2.03 -4.05
CA VAL A 235 -0.01 -2.35 -3.61
C VAL A 235 -1.02 -1.84 -4.61
N VAL A 236 -1.88 -2.72 -5.11
CA VAL A 236 -3.06 -2.33 -5.88
C VAL A 236 -4.32 -2.53 -5.04
N ILE A 237 -5.15 -1.50 -4.93
CA ILE A 237 -6.45 -1.57 -4.26
C ILE A 237 -7.54 -1.51 -5.33
N ARG A 238 -8.17 -2.66 -5.59
CA ARG A 238 -9.30 -2.77 -6.50
C ARG A 238 -10.60 -2.37 -5.80
N MET A 239 -11.40 -1.56 -6.46
CA MET A 239 -12.60 -0.95 -5.88
C MET A 239 -13.76 -0.95 -6.87
N PRO A 240 -14.68 -1.92 -6.76
CA PRO A 240 -15.96 -1.84 -7.48
C PRO A 240 -16.74 -0.60 -7.06
N THR A 241 -16.96 0.34 -7.98
CA THR A 241 -17.47 1.69 -7.71
C THR A 241 -18.72 2.03 -8.55
N GLY A 242 -19.35 3.15 -8.26
CA GLY A 242 -20.44 3.71 -9.05
C GLY A 242 -21.82 3.08 -8.81
N ALA A 243 -22.84 3.69 -9.38
CA ALA A 243 -24.23 3.23 -9.32
C ALA A 243 -24.55 2.16 -10.40
N GLY A 244 -25.82 1.82 -10.56
CA GLY A 244 -26.33 0.96 -11.65
C GLY A 244 -26.68 -0.48 -11.26
N VAL A 245 -26.43 -0.89 -9.98
CA VAL A 245 -26.78 -2.24 -9.50
C VAL A 245 -27.97 -2.26 -8.54
N GLY A 246 -28.56 -1.10 -8.23
CA GLY A 246 -29.75 -1.00 -7.37
C GLY A 246 -29.51 -1.32 -5.89
N ALA A 247 -28.27 -1.20 -5.39
CA ALA A 247 -27.89 -1.60 -4.03
C ALA A 247 -27.95 -0.46 -2.99
N GLY A 248 -28.54 0.69 -3.35
CA GLY A 248 -28.73 1.82 -2.45
C GLY A 248 -27.46 2.67 -2.21
N PRO A 249 -27.55 3.70 -1.33
CA PRO A 249 -26.52 4.72 -1.20
C PRO A 249 -25.19 4.22 -0.60
N PHE A 250 -25.21 3.14 0.18
CA PHE A 250 -24.00 2.58 0.80
C PHE A 250 -23.21 1.63 -0.11
N HIS A 251 -23.65 1.44 -1.37
CA HIS A 251 -23.03 0.54 -2.35
C HIS A 251 -22.98 1.18 -3.74
N SER A 252 -23.12 2.50 -3.85
CA SER A 252 -23.27 3.19 -5.14
C SER A 252 -22.46 4.47 -5.24
N GLN A 253 -21.53 4.71 -4.33
CA GLN A 253 -20.72 5.91 -4.34
C GLN A 253 -19.65 5.87 -5.43
N SER A 254 -19.24 7.06 -5.87
CA SER A 254 -18.08 7.31 -6.73
C SER A 254 -17.16 8.26 -5.96
N ASN A 255 -16.14 7.72 -5.35
CA ASN A 255 -15.30 8.40 -4.37
C ASN A 255 -13.82 8.53 -4.79
N GLU A 256 -13.53 8.35 -6.07
CA GLU A 256 -12.19 8.52 -6.65
C GLU A 256 -11.60 9.90 -6.38
N ALA A 257 -12.43 10.94 -6.36
CA ALA A 257 -12.01 12.31 -6.08
C ALA A 257 -11.36 12.51 -4.69
N TRP A 258 -11.64 11.64 -3.73
CA TRP A 258 -10.99 11.69 -2.42
C TRP A 258 -9.49 11.46 -2.50
N PHE A 259 -9.03 10.74 -3.52
CA PHE A 259 -7.66 10.30 -3.64
C PHE A 259 -6.86 11.03 -4.74
N THR A 260 -7.54 11.65 -5.71
CA THR A 260 -6.87 12.32 -6.83
C THR A 260 -6.06 13.55 -6.43
N HIS A 261 -6.33 14.13 -5.25
CA HIS A 261 -5.55 15.26 -4.71
C HIS A 261 -4.49 14.86 -3.69
N VAL A 262 -4.31 13.55 -3.43
CA VAL A 262 -3.32 13.03 -2.49
C VAL A 262 -2.04 12.65 -3.24
N PRO A 263 -0.94 13.41 -3.09
CA PRO A 263 0.35 13.04 -3.70
C PRO A 263 0.84 11.67 -3.23
N GLY A 264 1.50 10.93 -4.11
CA GLY A 264 2.01 9.59 -3.84
C GLY A 264 1.02 8.45 -4.14
N LEU A 265 -0.22 8.77 -4.55
CA LEU A 265 -1.21 7.79 -5.04
C LEU A 265 -1.38 7.90 -6.54
N LYS A 266 -1.51 6.76 -7.22
CA LYS A 266 -1.98 6.68 -8.60
C LYS A 266 -3.43 6.22 -8.61
N VAL A 267 -4.29 6.92 -9.36
CA VAL A 267 -5.71 6.61 -9.47
C VAL A 267 -6.03 6.21 -10.89
N VAL A 268 -6.57 5.01 -11.08
CA VAL A 268 -6.87 4.42 -12.38
C VAL A 268 -8.35 4.06 -12.46
N TYR A 269 -9.01 4.43 -13.57
CA TYR A 269 -10.42 4.16 -13.75
C TYR A 269 -10.72 3.85 -15.23
N PRO A 270 -10.56 2.59 -15.69
CA PRO A 270 -10.76 2.19 -17.08
C PRO A 270 -12.23 2.27 -17.50
N SER A 271 -12.45 2.43 -18.80
CA SER A 271 -13.77 2.55 -19.42
C SER A 271 -14.15 1.40 -20.36
N ASN A 272 -13.21 0.53 -20.72
CA ASN A 272 -13.43 -0.60 -21.62
C ASN A 272 -12.58 -1.82 -21.23
N PRO A 273 -12.87 -3.04 -21.74
CA PRO A 273 -12.18 -4.26 -21.36
C PRO A 273 -10.67 -4.27 -21.70
N VAL A 274 -10.26 -3.69 -22.83
CA VAL A 274 -8.84 -3.65 -23.25
C VAL A 274 -8.03 -2.80 -22.26
N ASP A 275 -8.54 -1.60 -21.96
CA ASP A 275 -7.87 -0.70 -21.00
C ASP A 275 -7.91 -1.29 -19.59
N ALA A 276 -8.99 -1.98 -19.19
CA ALA A 276 -9.09 -2.61 -17.88
C ALA A 276 -7.99 -3.66 -17.66
N LYS A 277 -7.77 -4.56 -18.63
CA LYS A 277 -6.70 -5.55 -18.57
C LYS A 277 -5.32 -4.90 -18.56
N GLY A 278 -5.04 -4.05 -19.53
CA GLY A 278 -3.71 -3.46 -19.71
C GLY A 278 -3.29 -2.51 -18.58
N LEU A 279 -4.23 -1.68 -18.08
CA LEU A 279 -3.98 -0.80 -16.94
C LEU A 279 -3.84 -1.55 -15.63
N LEU A 280 -4.58 -2.64 -15.41
CA LEU A 280 -4.42 -3.46 -14.21
C LEU A 280 -3.07 -4.16 -14.19
N MET A 281 -2.62 -4.67 -15.34
CA MET A 281 -1.28 -5.25 -15.46
C MET A 281 -0.17 -4.22 -15.22
N ALA A 282 -0.34 -2.98 -15.72
CA ALA A 282 0.58 -1.88 -15.44
C ALA A 282 0.56 -1.49 -13.94
N ALA A 283 -0.62 -1.43 -13.33
CA ALA A 283 -0.76 -1.13 -11.90
C ALA A 283 -0.06 -2.16 -11.00
N ILE A 284 -0.14 -3.46 -11.33
CA ILE A 284 0.53 -4.52 -10.57
C ILE A 284 2.06 -4.48 -10.75
N ALA A 285 2.53 -4.04 -11.91
CA ALA A 285 3.96 -3.87 -12.15
C ALA A 285 4.56 -2.64 -11.45
N ASP A 286 3.76 -1.61 -11.22
CA ASP A 286 4.17 -0.32 -10.65
C ASP A 286 4.67 -0.47 -9.20
N PRO A 287 5.77 0.19 -8.82
CA PRO A 287 6.27 0.19 -7.44
C PRO A 287 5.51 1.15 -6.50
N ASN A 288 4.54 1.89 -7.01
CA ASN A 288 3.75 2.85 -6.25
C ASN A 288 2.34 2.32 -5.95
N PRO A 289 1.65 2.85 -4.92
CA PRO A 289 0.29 2.43 -4.61
C PRO A 289 -0.69 2.89 -5.69
N VAL A 290 -1.46 1.95 -6.22
CA VAL A 290 -2.46 2.23 -7.26
C VAL A 290 -3.85 1.91 -6.74
N LEU A 291 -4.75 2.90 -6.84
CA LEU A 291 -6.18 2.77 -6.57
C LEU A 291 -6.89 2.51 -7.88
N PHE A 292 -7.40 1.30 -8.06
CA PHE A 292 -7.98 0.82 -9.30
C PHE A 292 -9.51 0.75 -9.18
N PHE A 293 -10.19 1.75 -9.73
CA PHE A 293 -11.64 1.86 -9.69
C PHE A 293 -12.28 1.12 -10.87
N GLU A 294 -13.32 0.34 -10.59
CA GLU A 294 -14.01 -0.50 -11.55
C GLU A 294 -15.51 -0.22 -11.52
N HIS A 295 -16.05 0.46 -12.55
CA HIS A 295 -17.47 0.80 -12.54
C HIS A 295 -18.33 -0.46 -12.66
N LYS A 296 -19.11 -0.77 -11.62
CA LYS A 296 -19.90 -2.01 -11.53
C LYS A 296 -20.88 -2.22 -12.67
N ALA A 297 -21.48 -1.14 -13.19
CA ALA A 297 -22.39 -1.24 -14.32
C ALA A 297 -21.68 -1.72 -15.60
N LEU A 298 -20.38 -1.46 -15.76
CA LEU A 298 -19.60 -1.90 -16.92
C LEU A 298 -19.25 -3.39 -16.87
N TYR A 299 -19.26 -4.02 -15.70
CA TYR A 299 -18.77 -5.40 -15.53
C TYR A 299 -19.34 -6.39 -16.55
N ARG A 300 -20.65 -6.31 -16.83
CA ARG A 300 -21.35 -7.25 -17.71
C ARG A 300 -22.07 -6.59 -18.87
N SER A 301 -22.08 -5.24 -18.95
CA SER A 301 -22.83 -4.51 -19.97
C SER A 301 -21.99 -4.22 -21.23
N ILE A 302 -20.68 -4.28 -21.14
CA ILE A 302 -19.80 -4.01 -22.27
C ILE A 302 -18.85 -5.19 -22.52
N SER A 303 -18.52 -5.41 -23.78
CA SER A 303 -17.52 -6.36 -24.25
C SER A 303 -16.67 -5.71 -25.34
N ALA A 304 -15.46 -6.21 -25.52
CA ALA A 304 -14.55 -5.84 -26.59
C ALA A 304 -13.66 -7.02 -26.95
N ASP A 305 -13.05 -6.96 -28.13
CA ASP A 305 -12.01 -7.91 -28.52
C ASP A 305 -10.71 -7.56 -27.76
N VAL A 306 -10.32 -8.46 -26.86
CA VAL A 306 -9.18 -8.28 -25.94
C VAL A 306 -8.11 -9.31 -26.29
N PRO A 307 -6.82 -8.88 -26.44
CA PRO A 307 -5.73 -9.84 -26.62
C PRO A 307 -5.65 -10.86 -25.48
N ASP A 308 -5.41 -12.12 -25.83
CA ASP A 308 -5.14 -13.18 -24.83
C ASP A 308 -3.75 -13.02 -24.23
N GLU A 309 -2.83 -12.43 -24.97
CA GLU A 309 -1.46 -12.20 -24.53
C GLU A 309 -1.38 -11.22 -23.38
N TYR A 310 -0.26 -11.28 -22.66
CA TYR A 310 0.11 -10.27 -21.68
C TYR A 310 0.44 -8.94 -22.36
N TYR A 311 -0.11 -7.87 -21.87
CA TYR A 311 0.25 -6.49 -22.26
C TYR A 311 -0.04 -5.51 -21.14
N GLN A 312 0.56 -4.33 -21.25
CA GLN A 312 0.37 -3.19 -20.37
C GLN A 312 -0.03 -1.95 -21.17
N ILE A 313 -0.84 -1.11 -20.54
CA ILE A 313 -1.16 0.24 -21.02
C ILE A 313 -0.55 1.23 -20.02
N PRO A 314 0.28 2.18 -20.50
CA PRO A 314 0.91 3.16 -19.61
C PRO A 314 -0.13 4.00 -18.85
N MET A 315 0.06 4.14 -17.54
CA MET A 315 -0.72 5.07 -16.71
C MET A 315 -0.28 6.52 -16.93
N GLY A 316 -1.14 7.47 -16.57
CA GLY A 316 -0.82 8.91 -16.63
C GLY A 316 -0.90 9.53 -18.02
N LYS A 317 -1.42 8.81 -19.01
CA LYS A 317 -1.64 9.32 -20.37
C LYS A 317 -3.11 9.29 -20.77
N ALA A 318 -3.61 10.41 -21.28
CA ALA A 318 -4.94 10.46 -21.89
C ALA A 318 -4.93 9.76 -23.26
N LYS A 319 -6.06 9.14 -23.61
CA LYS A 319 -6.32 8.55 -24.93
C LYS A 319 -7.37 9.37 -25.65
N LEU A 320 -7.08 9.75 -26.90
CA LEU A 320 -8.07 10.36 -27.76
C LEU A 320 -9.03 9.27 -28.24
N VAL A 321 -10.31 9.40 -27.87
CA VAL A 321 -11.37 8.44 -28.21
C VAL A 321 -12.13 8.84 -29.46
N HIS A 322 -12.35 10.14 -29.62
CA HIS A 322 -13.04 10.74 -30.76
C HIS A 322 -12.42 12.09 -31.12
N GLU A 323 -12.21 12.34 -32.40
CA GLU A 323 -11.72 13.61 -32.91
C GLU A 323 -12.89 14.57 -33.19
N GLY A 324 -12.70 15.87 -32.94
CA GLY A 324 -13.65 16.93 -33.17
C GLY A 324 -13.02 18.30 -33.01
N GLU A 325 -13.72 19.36 -33.46
CA GLU A 325 -13.21 20.73 -33.47
C GLU A 325 -14.02 21.68 -32.57
N ASP A 326 -15.28 21.36 -32.25
CA ASP A 326 -16.22 22.29 -31.59
C ASP A 326 -16.14 22.26 -30.07
N ALA A 327 -15.81 21.10 -29.49
CA ALA A 327 -15.74 20.92 -28.04
C ALA A 327 -14.74 19.83 -27.63
N CYS A 328 -14.25 19.90 -26.40
CA CYS A 328 -13.40 18.87 -25.81
C CYS A 328 -14.07 18.33 -24.54
N ILE A 329 -14.27 17.00 -24.47
CA ILE A 329 -14.78 16.31 -23.31
C ILE A 329 -13.61 15.48 -22.72
N ILE A 330 -13.22 15.78 -21.47
CA ILE A 330 -12.24 15.00 -20.71
C ILE A 330 -13.01 14.21 -19.66
N THR A 331 -12.95 12.88 -19.75
CA THR A 331 -13.73 11.99 -18.88
C THR A 331 -13.07 10.63 -18.71
N TYR A 332 -13.62 9.78 -17.84
CA TYR A 332 -13.12 8.44 -17.54
C TYR A 332 -14.28 7.51 -17.12
N GLY A 333 -14.01 6.21 -17.00
CA GLY A 333 -14.97 5.21 -16.54
C GLY A 333 -16.29 5.24 -17.33
N MET A 334 -17.42 5.27 -16.65
CA MET A 334 -18.76 5.32 -17.27
C MET A 334 -18.98 6.61 -18.08
N GLY A 335 -18.32 7.72 -17.72
CA GLY A 335 -18.44 8.99 -18.45
C GLY A 335 -17.99 8.90 -19.90
N VAL A 336 -17.03 8.02 -20.24
CA VAL A 336 -16.62 7.76 -21.62
C VAL A 336 -17.77 7.14 -22.42
N ILE A 337 -18.46 6.17 -21.84
CA ILE A 337 -19.61 5.51 -22.49
C ILE A 337 -20.73 6.52 -22.76
N TRP A 338 -21.03 7.38 -21.78
CA TRP A 338 -22.02 8.45 -21.97
C TRP A 338 -21.63 9.42 -23.09
N ALA A 339 -20.35 9.87 -23.07
CA ALA A 339 -19.87 10.79 -24.11
C ALA A 339 -19.90 10.17 -25.52
N GLN A 340 -19.75 8.86 -25.66
CA GLN A 340 -19.81 8.16 -26.94
C GLN A 340 -21.27 7.95 -27.45
N GLN A 341 -22.24 8.04 -26.53
CA GLN A 341 -23.67 7.86 -26.89
C GLN A 341 -24.33 9.14 -27.38
N TYR A 342 -23.74 10.29 -27.15
CA TYR A 342 -24.22 11.62 -27.52
C TYR A 342 -23.30 12.34 -28.51
#